data_626ace10335235b5fbc793215fd01f61
#
_entry.id   626ace10335235b5fbc793215fd01f61
#
_cell.length_a   1.000
_cell.length_b   1.000
_cell.length_c   1.000
_cell.angle_alpha   90.00
_cell.angle_beta   90.00
_cell.angle_gamma   90.00
#
_symmetry.space_group_name_H-M   'P 1'
#
loop_
_entity.id
_entity.type
_entity.pdbx_description
1 polymer ?
#
loop_
_entity_poly.entity_id
_entity_poly.type
_entity_poly.pdbx_seq_one_letter_code
_entity_poly.pdbx_strand_id
1 'polypeptide(L)'
;MPPKPHTTDDLVFLRGVQVTDAQGIVEFKTIFPGHYPGRVNHIHMKVHVGGGATQPAVEDAGHPGVAVYAGGHVAHTGQLFFPEDVSKFVEATHPYSSQKVRRTALDEDMVFNGQGGAESVAKLTPVTSTQLSDGYVATLVVAVDPDATPKLVGFGRPGRPR
;
A
#
# COMPACT_ATOMS: atom_id res chain seq x y z
N MET A 1 19.82 -14.09 -9.53
CA MET A 1 18.62 -13.97 -8.70
C MET A 1 18.66 -12.58 -8.07
N PRO A 2 17.63 -11.73 -8.21
CA PRO A 2 17.60 -10.50 -7.44
C PRO A 2 17.54 -10.86 -5.95
N PRO A 3 18.22 -10.10 -5.07
CA PRO A 3 18.15 -10.36 -3.65
C PRO A 3 16.67 -10.32 -3.22
N LYS A 4 16.24 -11.31 -2.46
CA LYS A 4 14.92 -11.27 -1.83
C LYS A 4 14.85 -9.99 -1.02
N PRO A 5 13.74 -9.24 -1.05
CA PRO A 5 13.58 -8.11 -0.16
C PRO A 5 13.74 -8.63 1.28
N HIS A 6 14.80 -8.20 1.94
CA HIS A 6 14.98 -8.49 3.35
C HIS A 6 13.99 -7.62 4.12
N THR A 7 13.11 -8.26 4.89
CA THR A 7 12.52 -7.58 6.03
C THR A 7 13.66 -7.26 6.99
N THR A 8 13.78 -6.02 7.41
CA THR A 8 14.81 -5.58 8.36
C THR A 8 14.53 -6.06 9.78
N ASP A 9 13.35 -6.63 9.99
CA ASP A 9 12.87 -7.19 11.25
C ASP A 9 11.77 -8.22 10.99
N ASP A 10 11.36 -8.94 12.01
CA ASP A 10 10.27 -9.92 11.97
C ASP A 10 8.88 -9.27 12.22
N LEU A 11 8.79 -7.93 12.20
CA LEU A 11 7.55 -7.23 12.45
C LEU A 11 6.60 -7.34 11.26
N VAL A 12 5.35 -7.64 11.55
CA VAL A 12 4.22 -7.61 10.61
C VAL A 12 3.52 -6.24 10.58
N PHE A 13 4.14 -5.25 11.17
CA PHE A 13 3.64 -3.88 11.29
C PHE A 13 3.26 -3.29 9.93
N LEU A 14 2.11 -2.62 9.86
CA LEU A 14 1.53 -2.03 8.66
C LEU A 14 1.23 -3.06 7.53
N ARG A 15 1.03 -4.31 7.89
CA ARG A 15 0.52 -5.35 6.99
C ARG A 15 -0.78 -5.89 7.53
N GLY A 16 -1.73 -6.11 6.65
CA GLY A 16 -3.03 -6.64 7.04
C GLY A 16 -3.75 -7.29 5.88
N VAL A 17 -4.63 -8.20 6.20
CA VAL A 17 -5.54 -8.86 5.27
C VAL A 17 -6.95 -8.70 5.82
N GLN A 18 -7.89 -8.31 4.96
CA GLN A 18 -9.31 -8.23 5.26
C GLN A 18 -10.09 -8.93 4.16
N VAL A 19 -11.15 -9.63 4.54
CA VAL A 19 -12.12 -10.16 3.59
C VAL A 19 -13.14 -9.05 3.30
N THR A 20 -13.46 -8.85 2.03
CA THR A 20 -14.50 -7.89 1.64
C THR A 20 -15.87 -8.34 2.15
N ASP A 21 -16.72 -7.37 2.44
CA ASP A 21 -18.14 -7.64 2.72
C ASP A 21 -18.93 -8.00 1.45
N ALA A 22 -20.25 -8.19 1.59
CA ALA A 22 -21.14 -8.53 0.48
C ALA A 22 -21.25 -7.43 -0.59
N GLN A 23 -20.84 -6.20 -0.28
CA GLN A 23 -20.78 -5.07 -1.19
C GLN A 23 -19.40 -4.92 -1.83
N GLY A 24 -18.45 -5.78 -1.49
CA GLY A 24 -17.07 -5.69 -1.95
C GLY A 24 -16.24 -4.64 -1.22
N ILE A 25 -16.69 -4.18 -0.05
CA ILE A 25 -16.00 -3.15 0.72
C ILE A 25 -15.06 -3.80 1.75
N VAL A 26 -13.91 -3.18 1.93
CA VAL A 26 -12.94 -3.50 2.99
C VAL A 26 -12.45 -2.22 3.63
N GLU A 27 -12.25 -2.23 4.94
CA GLU A 27 -11.73 -1.09 5.69
C GLU A 27 -10.48 -1.48 6.45
N PHE A 28 -9.45 -0.64 6.33
CA PHE A 28 -8.21 -0.75 7.10
C PHE A 28 -8.00 0.52 7.94
N LYS A 29 -7.81 0.36 9.24
CA LYS A 29 -7.33 1.45 10.08
C LYS A 29 -5.81 1.38 10.14
N THR A 30 -5.16 2.44 9.69
CA THR A 30 -3.70 2.50 9.57
C THR A 30 -3.18 3.91 9.82
N ILE A 31 -1.89 4.10 9.74
CA ILE A 31 -1.24 5.42 9.74
C ILE A 31 -0.96 5.86 8.30
N PHE A 32 -0.73 7.15 8.10
CA PHE A 32 -0.23 7.64 6.82
C PHE A 32 1.16 7.04 6.55
N PRO A 33 1.44 6.52 5.35
CA PRO A 33 2.73 5.89 5.09
C PRO A 33 3.86 6.93 4.99
N GLY A 34 5.03 6.57 5.47
CA GLY A 34 6.25 7.30 5.16
C GLY A 34 6.65 7.14 3.70
N HIS A 35 7.80 7.72 3.33
CA HIS A 35 8.38 7.59 2.00
C HIS A 35 9.82 7.07 2.08
N TYR A 36 10.33 6.62 0.94
CA TYR A 36 11.73 6.22 0.76
C TYR A 36 12.28 6.81 -0.56
N PRO A 37 13.61 6.80 -0.78
CA PRO A 37 14.20 7.50 -1.93
C PRO A 37 13.58 7.10 -3.26
N GLY A 38 13.20 8.11 -4.06
CA GLY A 38 12.68 7.93 -5.41
C GLY A 38 11.22 7.49 -5.51
N ARG A 39 10.51 7.40 -4.37
CA ARG A 39 9.10 7.02 -4.34
C ARG A 39 8.27 8.01 -3.52
N VAL A 40 7.10 8.33 -4.02
CA VAL A 40 6.09 9.07 -3.26
C VAL A 40 5.44 8.18 -2.20
N ASN A 41 4.75 8.77 -1.22
CA ASN A 41 3.95 8.03 -0.24
C ASN A 41 2.90 7.16 -0.92
N HIS A 42 2.89 5.88 -0.62
CA HIS A 42 1.97 4.92 -1.22
C HIS A 42 1.71 3.73 -0.29
N ILE A 43 0.61 3.04 -0.53
CA ILE A 43 0.29 1.77 0.12
C ILE A 43 0.23 0.69 -0.97
N HIS A 44 0.96 -0.39 -0.80
CA HIS A 44 0.84 -1.56 -1.66
C HIS A 44 -0.44 -2.32 -1.35
N MET A 45 -1.13 -2.76 -2.40
CA MET A 45 -2.32 -3.59 -2.27
C MET A 45 -2.24 -4.82 -3.16
N LYS A 46 -2.89 -5.89 -2.70
CA LYS A 46 -3.17 -7.08 -3.50
C LYS A 46 -4.61 -7.49 -3.28
N VAL A 47 -5.30 -7.84 -4.36
CA VAL A 47 -6.62 -8.45 -4.29
C VAL A 47 -6.47 -9.94 -4.59
N HIS A 48 -6.94 -10.75 -3.65
CA HIS A 48 -6.96 -12.21 -3.76
C HIS A 48 -8.40 -12.66 -4.02
N VAL A 49 -8.58 -13.65 -4.88
CA VAL A 49 -9.87 -14.24 -5.23
C VAL A 49 -9.84 -15.74 -4.94
N GLY A 50 -10.93 -16.28 -4.40
CA GLY A 50 -11.12 -17.71 -4.19
C GLY A 50 -10.37 -18.31 -3.00
N GLY A 51 -9.88 -17.49 -2.09
CA GLY A 51 -9.25 -17.94 -0.84
C GLY A 51 -10.02 -17.52 0.39
N GLY A 52 -9.39 -17.63 1.54
CA GLY A 52 -9.96 -17.20 2.81
C GLY A 52 -8.89 -16.84 3.85
N ALA A 53 -9.29 -16.04 4.82
CA ALA A 53 -8.46 -15.79 5.99
C ALA A 53 -8.49 -17.03 6.88
N THR A 54 -7.32 -17.58 7.18
CA THR A 54 -7.17 -18.67 8.14
C THR A 54 -6.69 -18.10 9.47
N GLN A 55 -7.21 -18.61 10.56
CA GLN A 55 -6.57 -18.39 11.87
C GLN A 55 -5.21 -19.06 11.83
N PRO A 56 -4.12 -18.37 12.21
CA PRO A 56 -2.82 -19.02 12.26
C PRO A 56 -2.84 -20.16 13.26
N ALA A 57 -2.43 -21.33 12.81
CA ALA A 57 -2.25 -22.48 13.67
C ALA A 57 -0.97 -22.40 14.52
N VAL A 58 -0.21 -21.33 14.39
CA VAL A 58 1.09 -21.15 15.05
C VAL A 58 1.08 -19.82 15.78
N GLU A 59 1.17 -19.91 17.10
CA GLU A 59 1.66 -18.82 17.93
C GLU A 59 3.16 -18.63 17.60
N ASP A 60 3.47 -17.75 16.68
CA ASP A 60 4.84 -17.38 16.45
C ASP A 60 5.21 -16.28 17.45
N ALA A 61 6.16 -16.66 18.32
CA ALA A 61 6.99 -15.82 19.16
C ALA A 61 6.41 -14.45 19.57
N GLY A 62 5.26 -14.43 20.25
CA GLY A 62 4.78 -13.22 20.91
C GLY A 62 3.84 -12.32 20.10
N HIS A 63 3.39 -12.74 18.92
CA HIS A 63 2.38 -12.03 18.12
C HIS A 63 1.08 -12.84 18.10
N PRO A 64 0.08 -12.48 18.92
CA PRO A 64 -1.19 -13.18 18.91
C PRO A 64 -1.95 -12.89 17.61
N GLY A 65 -2.21 -13.96 16.84
CA GLY A 65 -3.36 -13.97 15.96
C GLY A 65 -3.27 -13.14 14.67
N VAL A 66 -2.15 -13.15 13.95
CA VAL A 66 -2.14 -12.59 12.61
C VAL A 66 -2.86 -13.56 11.66
N ALA A 67 -4.04 -13.14 11.16
CA ALA A 67 -4.74 -13.90 10.13
C ALA A 67 -3.87 -14.00 8.87
N VAL A 68 -3.69 -15.20 8.37
CA VAL A 68 -2.98 -15.46 7.10
C VAL A 68 -4.01 -15.77 6.05
N TYR A 69 -3.92 -15.11 4.90
CA TYR A 69 -4.73 -15.47 3.75
C TYR A 69 -4.13 -16.70 3.06
N ALA A 70 -4.96 -17.72 2.86
CA ALA A 70 -4.56 -18.96 2.20
C ALA A 70 -5.51 -19.34 1.05
N GLY A 71 -4.96 -19.97 0.04
CA GLY A 71 -5.69 -20.41 -1.15
C GLY A 71 -5.98 -19.28 -2.15
N GLY A 72 -6.73 -19.61 -3.19
CA GLY A 72 -7.05 -18.69 -4.28
C GLY A 72 -5.83 -18.22 -5.07
N HIS A 73 -5.99 -17.11 -5.77
CA HIS A 73 -4.93 -16.47 -6.55
C HIS A 73 -4.96 -14.95 -6.39
N VAL A 74 -3.87 -14.29 -6.75
CA VAL A 74 -3.81 -12.82 -6.83
C VAL A 74 -4.42 -12.38 -8.15
N ALA A 75 -5.54 -11.68 -8.12
CA ALA A 75 -6.19 -11.10 -9.30
C ALA A 75 -5.73 -9.68 -9.61
N HIS A 76 -5.25 -8.94 -8.62
CA HIS A 76 -4.75 -7.58 -8.81
C HIS A 76 -3.58 -7.29 -7.87
N THR A 77 -2.60 -6.55 -8.37
CA THR A 77 -1.50 -5.96 -7.59
C THR A 77 -1.37 -4.50 -7.98
N GLY A 78 -1.46 -3.61 -7.04
CA GLY A 78 -1.42 -2.18 -7.29
C GLY A 78 -0.86 -1.38 -6.11
N GLN A 79 -0.97 -0.07 -6.25
CA GLN A 79 -0.58 0.89 -5.22
C GLN A 79 -1.68 1.95 -5.11
N LEU A 80 -1.98 2.34 -3.87
CA LEU A 80 -2.81 3.49 -3.56
C LEU A 80 -1.89 4.67 -3.30
N PHE A 81 -2.18 5.81 -3.92
CA PHE A 81 -1.47 7.06 -3.75
C PHE A 81 -2.35 8.09 -3.03
N PHE A 82 -1.74 9.17 -2.60
CA PHE A 82 -2.41 10.26 -1.88
C PHE A 82 -2.28 11.56 -2.65
N PRO A 83 -3.24 12.51 -2.52
CA PRO A 83 -3.11 13.84 -3.07
C PRO A 83 -1.82 14.53 -2.59
N GLU A 84 -1.20 15.27 -3.49
CA GLU A 84 0.12 15.88 -3.25
C GLU A 84 0.11 16.91 -2.11
N ASP A 85 -0.95 17.69 -2.01
CA ASP A 85 -1.14 18.69 -0.96
C ASP A 85 -1.26 18.07 0.43
N VAL A 86 -2.01 16.96 0.54
CA VAL A 86 -2.12 16.20 1.80
C VAL A 86 -0.80 15.56 2.18
N SER A 87 -0.09 14.95 1.22
CA SER A 87 1.23 14.39 1.47
C SER A 87 2.21 15.43 1.99
N LYS A 88 2.23 16.62 1.38
CA LYS A 88 3.04 17.76 1.86
C LYS A 88 2.68 18.19 3.27
N PHE A 89 1.39 18.29 3.55
CA PHE A 89 0.90 18.66 4.88
C PHE A 89 1.35 17.64 5.94
N VAL A 90 1.11 16.35 5.71
CA VAL A 90 1.47 15.29 6.67
C VAL A 90 2.97 15.27 6.91
N GLU A 91 3.78 15.37 5.87
CA GLU A 91 5.23 15.34 6.01
C GLU A 91 5.83 16.57 6.69
N ALA A 92 5.11 17.68 6.72
CA ALA A 92 5.50 18.84 7.52
C ALA A 92 5.19 18.69 9.01
N THR A 93 4.42 17.67 9.42
CA THR A 93 4.03 17.44 10.81
C THR A 93 4.91 16.40 11.51
N HIS A 94 5.08 16.54 12.82
CA HIS A 94 5.76 15.50 13.62
C HIS A 94 4.87 14.23 13.71
N PRO A 95 5.42 13.02 13.59
CA PRO A 95 6.85 12.65 13.50
C PRO A 95 7.44 12.66 12.08
N TYR A 96 6.64 12.83 11.03
CA TYR A 96 7.07 12.72 9.63
C TYR A 96 8.15 13.77 9.28
N SER A 97 8.06 14.97 9.83
CA SER A 97 9.03 16.05 9.61
C SER A 97 10.44 15.74 10.10
N SER A 98 10.62 14.69 10.89
CA SER A 98 11.95 14.23 11.31
C SER A 98 12.67 13.38 10.24
N GLN A 99 11.98 12.97 9.17
CA GLN A 99 12.56 12.22 8.06
C GLN A 99 13.62 13.06 7.33
N LYS A 100 14.80 12.46 7.08
CA LYS A 100 15.93 13.13 6.40
C LYS A 100 16.00 12.83 4.90
N VAL A 101 15.25 11.82 4.44
CA VAL A 101 15.19 11.49 3.03
C VAL A 101 14.38 12.56 2.29
N ARG A 102 14.86 13.02 1.15
CA ARG A 102 14.10 13.95 0.31
C ARG A 102 12.79 13.30 -0.15
N ARG A 103 11.70 13.99 0.04
CA ARG A 103 10.40 13.57 -0.48
C ARG A 103 10.42 13.58 -2.03
N THR A 104 9.86 12.56 -2.62
CA THR A 104 9.55 12.48 -4.05
C THR A 104 8.12 12.98 -4.27
N ALA A 105 7.91 13.88 -5.21
CA ALA A 105 6.57 14.33 -5.58
C ALA A 105 5.88 13.32 -6.50
N LEU A 106 4.55 13.42 -6.67
CA LEU A 106 3.80 12.51 -7.54
C LEU A 106 4.32 12.51 -8.97
N ASP A 107 4.61 13.69 -9.52
CA ASP A 107 5.12 13.87 -10.89
C ASP A 107 6.58 13.39 -11.07
N GLU A 108 7.31 13.20 -9.99
CA GLU A 108 8.67 12.65 -10.02
C GLU A 108 8.71 11.12 -9.89
N ASP A 109 7.62 10.48 -9.44
CA ASP A 109 7.59 9.03 -9.20
C ASP A 109 7.37 8.26 -10.50
N MET A 110 8.38 7.48 -10.91
CA MET A 110 8.32 6.72 -12.16
C MET A 110 7.25 5.62 -12.15
N VAL A 111 6.90 5.07 -10.99
CA VAL A 111 5.85 4.04 -10.89
C VAL A 111 4.49 4.70 -11.04
N PHE A 112 4.27 5.82 -10.37
CA PHE A 112 3.06 6.62 -10.51
C PHE A 112 2.83 7.02 -11.99
N ASN A 113 3.85 7.59 -12.63
CA ASN A 113 3.76 8.06 -14.02
C ASN A 113 3.66 6.93 -15.04
N GLY A 114 4.34 5.80 -14.80
CA GLY A 114 4.47 4.71 -15.78
C GLY A 114 3.39 3.62 -15.68
N GLN A 115 2.59 3.58 -14.61
CA GLN A 115 1.66 2.48 -14.35
C GLN A 115 0.23 2.94 -14.03
N GLY A 116 -0.18 4.09 -14.55
CA GLY A 116 -1.55 4.58 -14.34
C GLY A 116 -1.83 5.06 -12.91
N GLY A 117 -0.83 5.60 -12.22
CA GLY A 117 -0.96 6.02 -10.82
C GLY A 117 -2.03 7.08 -10.58
N ALA A 118 -2.34 7.91 -11.57
CA ALA A 118 -3.39 8.93 -11.47
C ALA A 118 -4.76 8.34 -11.13
N GLU A 119 -5.08 7.18 -11.67
CA GLU A 119 -6.31 6.42 -11.40
C GLU A 119 -6.34 5.82 -9.97
N SER A 120 -5.18 5.77 -9.33
CA SER A 120 -4.96 5.14 -8.02
C SER A 120 -4.75 6.16 -6.90
N VAL A 121 -5.03 7.44 -7.14
CA VAL A 121 -5.04 8.47 -6.10
C VAL A 121 -6.33 8.38 -5.32
N ALA A 122 -6.22 8.12 -4.02
CA ALA A 122 -7.37 8.01 -3.14
C ALA A 122 -8.08 9.36 -2.97
N LYS A 123 -9.41 9.31 -2.92
CA LYS A 123 -10.20 10.46 -2.45
C LYS A 123 -10.08 10.53 -0.94
N LEU A 124 -9.62 11.65 -0.42
CA LEU A 124 -9.48 11.88 1.02
C LEU A 124 -10.59 12.79 1.55
N THR A 125 -11.15 12.39 2.67
CA THR A 125 -12.11 13.20 3.44
C THR A 125 -11.58 13.32 4.86
N PRO A 126 -11.36 14.53 5.41
CA PRO A 126 -10.96 14.69 6.80
C PRO A 126 -11.96 14.04 7.75
N VAL A 127 -11.47 13.40 8.82
CA VAL A 127 -12.34 12.81 9.86
C VAL A 127 -13.12 13.90 10.58
N THR A 128 -12.48 15.05 10.83
CA THR A 128 -13.15 16.25 11.36
C THR A 128 -12.90 17.43 10.44
N SER A 129 -13.87 18.33 10.34
CA SER A 129 -13.75 19.54 9.52
C SER A 129 -12.81 20.60 10.10
N THR A 130 -12.36 20.42 11.34
CA THR A 130 -11.65 21.45 12.10
C THR A 130 -10.17 21.18 12.28
N GLN A 131 -9.75 19.90 12.25
CA GLN A 131 -8.35 19.53 12.48
C GLN A 131 -7.90 18.41 11.53
N LEU A 132 -7.01 18.74 10.62
CA LEU A 132 -6.43 17.77 9.69
C LEU A 132 -5.57 16.71 10.41
N SER A 133 -5.11 17.00 11.63
CA SER A 133 -4.39 16.06 12.49
C SER A 133 -5.23 14.89 12.99
N ASP A 134 -6.56 15.00 12.95
CA ASP A 134 -7.46 13.92 13.37
C ASP A 134 -7.53 12.78 12.36
N GLY A 135 -6.91 12.98 11.20
CA GLY A 135 -6.77 11.97 10.16
C GLY A 135 -7.76 12.12 9.01
N TYR A 136 -7.74 11.13 8.14
CA TYR A 136 -8.52 11.10 6.91
C TYR A 136 -9.19 9.74 6.71
N VAL A 137 -10.35 9.77 6.09
CA VAL A 137 -10.90 8.59 5.42
C VAL A 137 -10.41 8.62 3.97
N ALA A 138 -9.63 7.63 3.58
CA ALA A 138 -9.15 7.43 2.22
C ALA A 138 -10.05 6.42 1.50
N THR A 139 -10.63 6.81 0.37
CA THR A 139 -11.50 5.94 -0.41
C THR A 139 -10.91 5.74 -1.80
N LEU A 140 -10.83 4.49 -2.24
CA LEU A 140 -10.43 4.09 -3.60
C LEU A 140 -11.34 2.97 -4.07
N VAL A 141 -11.79 3.05 -5.33
CA VAL A 141 -12.48 1.94 -6.00
C VAL A 141 -11.48 1.21 -6.88
N VAL A 142 -11.33 -0.08 -6.67
CA VAL A 142 -10.43 -0.93 -7.45
C VAL A 142 -11.28 -1.89 -8.28
N ALA A 143 -11.30 -1.70 -9.59
CA ALA A 143 -11.92 -2.66 -10.51
C ALA A 143 -10.98 -3.86 -10.69
N VAL A 144 -11.50 -5.05 -10.53
CA VAL A 144 -10.74 -6.29 -10.60
C VAL A 144 -11.42 -7.26 -11.56
N ASP A 145 -10.66 -7.81 -12.49
CA ASP A 145 -11.06 -9.02 -13.22
C ASP A 145 -10.74 -10.24 -12.31
N PRO A 146 -11.76 -10.98 -11.85
CA PRO A 146 -11.55 -12.08 -10.92
C PRO A 146 -10.74 -13.24 -11.51
N ASP A 147 -10.69 -13.36 -12.83
CA ASP A 147 -9.95 -14.42 -13.53
C ASP A 147 -8.53 -13.99 -13.92
N ALA A 148 -8.19 -12.72 -13.69
CA ALA A 148 -6.88 -12.21 -14.03
C ALA A 148 -5.78 -12.83 -13.18
N THR A 149 -4.66 -13.09 -13.82
CA THR A 149 -3.39 -13.47 -13.17
C THR A 149 -2.31 -12.45 -13.55
N PRO A 150 -2.25 -11.30 -12.86
CA PRO A 150 -1.34 -10.23 -13.22
C PRO A 150 0.10 -10.71 -13.25
N LYS A 151 0.82 -10.41 -14.32
CA LYS A 151 2.26 -10.63 -14.37
C LYS A 151 2.93 -9.69 -13.38
N LEU A 152 3.88 -10.22 -12.61
CA LEU A 152 4.75 -9.36 -11.81
C LEU A 152 5.46 -8.38 -12.74
N VAL A 153 5.17 -7.11 -12.60
CA VAL A 153 5.90 -6.06 -13.32
C VAL A 153 7.28 -5.97 -12.68
N GLY A 154 8.25 -6.66 -13.29
CA GLY A 154 9.64 -6.50 -12.92
C GLY A 154 10.11 -5.11 -13.37
N PHE A 155 10.74 -4.36 -12.49
CA PHE A 155 11.52 -3.20 -12.89
C PHE A 155 12.68 -3.69 -13.77
N GLY A 156 12.46 -3.72 -15.09
CA GLY A 156 13.52 -4.01 -16.04
C GLY A 156 14.63 -2.99 -15.83
N ARG A 157 15.81 -3.43 -15.43
CA ARG A 157 17.00 -2.60 -15.60
C ARG A 157 17.05 -2.22 -17.08
N PRO A 158 17.22 -0.92 -17.42
CA PRO A 158 17.50 -0.53 -18.81
C PRO A 158 18.67 -1.38 -19.29
N GLY A 159 18.44 -2.15 -20.37
CA GLY A 159 19.45 -3.03 -20.92
C GLY A 159 20.72 -2.21 -21.18
N ARG A 160 21.87 -2.65 -20.65
CA ARG A 160 23.18 -2.17 -21.12
C ARG A 160 23.23 -2.46 -22.63
N PRO A 161 23.49 -1.47 -23.46
CA PRO A 161 23.78 -1.75 -24.87
C PRO A 161 25.02 -2.65 -24.91
N ARG A 162 24.97 -3.67 -25.78
CA ARG A 162 26.09 -4.54 -26.07
C ARG A 162 27.14 -3.80 -26.91
#